data_1324ef85e79af8868c10d05dc5eaf83e
#
_entry.id   1324ef85e79af8868c10d05dc5eaf83e
#
_cell.length_a   1.000
_cell.length_b   1.000
_cell.length_c   1.000
_cell.angle_alpha   90.00
_cell.angle_beta   90.00
_cell.angle_gamma   90.00
#
_symmetry.space_group_name_H-M   'P 1'
#
loop_
_entity.id
_entity.type
_entity.pdbx_description
1 polymer ?
#
loop_
_entity_poly.entity_id
_entity_poly.type
_entity_poly.pdbx_seq_one_letter_code
_entity_poly.pdbx_strand_id
1 'polypeptide(L)'
;MAKRKPQDQPAGSPAWMSTFSDLMNLLLCFFVLLFSMSSVDAEKFEKVAASLSASFSIFPSGGSALSDEGILVGSGATQLNDLSSYYNNMGLNTDGEFTEEVKTAKEQMDKEGLKESESMADEIESALKAANVDNQVDITATNKYVMLNMNGGILFNSGEADLTPEAVSLLDSVAGAIYQYNDNYITIEGHTDSNPINTAKFPDNMMLSVHRAHSVYNYLVNNKGFDAKTMTSSGRGENVPIADNTTAEGRAQNRRVEIKIYLSLIHI
;
A
#
# COMPACT_ATOMS: atom_id res chain seq x y z
N MET A 1 98.17 23.11 -19.93
CA MET A 1 96.79 23.58 -19.88
C MET A 1 95.86 22.39 -20.02
N ALA A 2 95.23 21.97 -18.95
CA ALA A 2 94.35 20.81 -18.94
C ALA A 2 92.91 21.28 -19.31
N LYS A 3 92.27 20.72 -20.36
CA LYS A 3 90.89 20.95 -20.74
C LYS A 3 89.98 20.29 -19.74
N ARG A 4 89.11 21.04 -19.01
CA ARG A 4 88.03 20.55 -18.23
C ARG A 4 86.99 19.88 -19.10
N LYS A 5 86.62 18.62 -18.78
CA LYS A 5 85.52 17.92 -19.44
C LYS A 5 84.18 18.64 -19.10
N PRO A 6 83.24 18.72 -20.05
CA PRO A 6 81.90 19.25 -19.75
C PRO A 6 81.22 18.32 -18.77
N GLN A 7 80.57 18.93 -17.75
CA GLN A 7 79.79 18.26 -16.80
C GLN A 7 78.40 17.93 -17.39
N ASP A 8 78.09 16.67 -17.56
CA ASP A 8 76.76 16.23 -18.02
C ASP A 8 75.69 16.81 -17.09
N GLN A 9 74.79 17.61 -17.65
CA GLN A 9 73.58 18.05 -16.96
C GLN A 9 72.69 16.86 -16.81
N PRO A 10 72.06 16.68 -15.59
CA PRO A 10 71.12 15.58 -15.40
C PRO A 10 69.98 15.72 -16.40
N ALA A 11 69.64 14.63 -17.10
CA ALA A 11 68.56 14.55 -18.05
C ALA A 11 67.26 14.97 -17.38
N GLY A 12 66.61 15.99 -17.89
CA GLY A 12 65.31 16.45 -17.44
C GLY A 12 64.29 15.30 -17.49
N SER A 13 63.27 15.37 -16.67
CA SER A 13 62.19 14.35 -16.60
C SER A 13 61.62 14.09 -18.02
N PRO A 14 61.29 12.86 -18.37
CA PRO A 14 60.72 12.51 -19.68
C PRO A 14 59.48 13.37 -19.99
N ALA A 15 59.29 13.83 -21.20
CA ALA A 15 58.18 14.70 -21.60
C ALA A 15 56.79 14.11 -21.30
N TRP A 16 56.65 12.79 -21.29
CA TRP A 16 55.40 12.09 -20.93
C TRP A 16 55.05 12.22 -19.44
N MET A 17 56.01 12.47 -18.58
CA MET A 17 55.80 12.61 -17.13
C MET A 17 55.03 13.90 -16.81
N SER A 18 55.19 14.94 -17.57
CA SER A 18 54.41 16.17 -17.44
C SER A 18 52.95 15.96 -17.82
N THR A 19 52.66 15.26 -18.92
CA THR A 19 51.30 14.94 -19.34
C THR A 19 50.64 13.95 -18.40
N PHE A 20 51.38 12.98 -17.87
CA PHE A 20 50.88 12.06 -16.86
C PHE A 20 50.51 12.77 -15.53
N SER A 21 51.37 13.69 -15.08
CA SER A 21 51.10 14.45 -13.85
C SER A 21 49.90 15.37 -14.02
N ASP A 22 49.68 15.94 -15.20
CA ASP A 22 48.51 16.78 -15.47
C ASP A 22 47.20 15.96 -15.46
N LEU A 23 47.21 14.78 -16.10
CA LEU A 23 46.08 13.85 -16.07
C LEU A 23 45.76 13.38 -14.64
N MET A 24 46.79 13.05 -13.85
CA MET A 24 46.60 12.62 -12.46
C MET A 24 46.04 13.75 -11.59
N ASN A 25 46.49 14.99 -11.85
CA ASN A 25 45.97 16.15 -11.10
C ASN A 25 44.50 16.45 -11.46
N LEU A 26 44.14 16.36 -12.75
CA LEU A 26 42.74 16.48 -13.16
C LEU A 26 41.88 15.39 -12.58
N LEU A 27 42.36 14.15 -12.57
CA LEU A 27 41.63 13.02 -11.94
C LEU A 27 41.44 13.23 -10.44
N LEU A 28 42.48 13.69 -9.73
CA LEU A 28 42.43 14.02 -8.33
C LEU A 28 41.40 15.13 -8.05
N CYS A 29 41.43 16.22 -8.80
CA CYS A 29 40.48 17.30 -8.72
C CYS A 29 39.02 16.80 -8.92
N PHE A 30 38.82 15.93 -9.91
CA PHE A 30 37.54 15.34 -10.20
C PHE A 30 37.03 14.49 -9.01
N PHE A 31 37.85 13.64 -8.41
CA PHE A 31 37.49 12.86 -7.24
C PHE A 31 37.23 13.73 -6.03
N VAL A 32 38.01 14.80 -5.80
CA VAL A 32 37.76 15.75 -4.70
C VAL A 32 36.43 16.47 -4.89
N LEU A 33 36.09 16.87 -6.11
CA LEU A 33 34.80 17.50 -6.42
C LEU A 33 33.64 16.50 -6.23
N LEU A 34 33.78 15.24 -6.70
CA LEU A 34 32.78 14.21 -6.46
C LEU A 34 32.59 13.94 -4.96
N PHE A 35 33.65 13.88 -4.20
CA PHE A 35 33.58 13.68 -2.75
C PHE A 35 32.98 14.88 -2.03
N SER A 36 33.28 16.12 -2.48
CA SER A 36 32.68 17.34 -1.96
C SER A 36 31.18 17.45 -2.26
N MET A 37 30.72 16.95 -3.43
CA MET A 37 29.29 16.87 -3.77
C MET A 37 28.60 15.66 -3.15
N SER A 38 29.35 14.64 -2.72
CA SER A 38 28.83 13.44 -2.06
C SER A 38 28.43 13.68 -0.61
N SER A 39 28.83 14.77 -0.01
CA SER A 39 28.22 15.24 1.23
C SER A 39 26.89 15.96 0.92
N VAL A 40 25.95 15.25 0.32
CA VAL A 40 24.55 15.64 0.38
C VAL A 40 24.22 15.78 1.85
N ASP A 41 23.77 16.95 2.23
CA ASP A 41 23.37 17.29 3.58
C ASP A 41 22.37 16.22 4.05
N ALA A 42 22.82 15.26 4.81
CA ALA A 42 22.04 14.09 5.23
C ALA A 42 20.72 14.56 5.86
N GLU A 43 20.76 15.67 6.60
CA GLU A 43 19.59 16.29 7.21
C GLU A 43 18.57 16.82 6.20
N LYS A 44 19.02 17.40 5.07
CA LYS A 44 18.10 17.83 4.00
C LYS A 44 17.52 16.68 3.22
N PHE A 45 18.33 15.64 3.00
CA PHE A 45 17.88 14.43 2.34
C PHE A 45 16.85 13.68 3.20
N GLU A 46 17.06 13.59 4.52
CA GLU A 46 16.12 13.04 5.48
C GLU A 46 14.79 13.79 5.48
N LYS A 47 14.81 15.13 5.48
CA LYS A 47 13.58 15.95 5.41
C LYS A 47 12.80 15.76 4.13
N VAL A 48 13.49 15.64 2.99
CA VAL A 48 12.85 15.35 1.69
C VAL A 48 12.31 13.94 1.65
N ALA A 49 13.05 12.95 2.15
CA ALA A 49 12.61 11.57 2.24
C ALA A 49 11.41 11.40 3.16
N ALA A 50 11.42 12.07 4.31
CA ALA A 50 10.29 12.11 5.25
C ALA A 50 9.03 12.72 4.60
N SER A 51 9.19 13.86 3.92
CA SER A 51 8.10 14.53 3.21
C SER A 51 7.54 13.66 2.07
N LEU A 52 8.42 12.95 1.34
CA LEU A 52 8.03 12.08 0.25
C LEU A 52 7.29 10.84 0.79
N SER A 53 7.82 10.21 1.82
CA SER A 53 7.20 9.06 2.50
C SER A 53 5.84 9.41 3.08
N ALA A 54 5.70 10.56 3.74
CA ALA A 54 4.42 11.07 4.23
C ALA A 54 3.43 11.29 3.08
N SER A 55 3.89 11.83 1.94
CA SER A 55 3.05 12.05 0.76
C SER A 55 2.62 10.76 0.08
N PHE A 56 3.44 9.69 0.12
CA PHE A 56 3.11 8.38 -0.45
C PHE A 56 2.32 7.49 0.51
N SER A 57 2.43 7.67 1.82
CA SER A 57 1.62 6.93 2.81
C SER A 57 0.16 7.41 2.87
N ILE A 58 -0.14 8.59 2.31
CA ILE A 58 -1.51 9.13 2.19
C ILE A 58 -2.30 8.44 1.07
N PHE A 59 -1.67 7.60 0.22
CA PHE A 59 -2.36 6.82 -0.80
C PHE A 59 -2.57 5.36 -0.36
N PRO A 60 -3.64 5.04 0.40
CA PRO A 60 -3.90 3.65 0.83
C PRO A 60 -4.34 2.72 -0.31
N SER A 61 -4.55 3.23 -1.52
CA SER A 61 -5.05 2.44 -2.65
C SER A 61 -4.14 2.41 -3.89
N GLY A 62 -2.94 2.98 -3.82
CA GLY A 62 -2.04 3.10 -4.98
C GLY A 62 -1.07 1.95 -5.20
N GLY A 63 -1.12 0.87 -4.45
CA GLY A 63 -0.14 -0.19 -4.65
C GLY A 63 -0.33 -1.40 -3.76
N SER A 64 -0.83 -2.45 -4.34
CA SER A 64 -0.63 -3.83 -3.88
C SER A 64 0.85 -4.26 -3.94
N ALA A 65 1.77 -3.35 -3.61
CA ALA A 65 3.20 -3.58 -3.66
C ALA A 65 3.89 -3.41 -2.30
N LEU A 66 3.12 -3.16 -1.23
CA LEU A 66 3.65 -3.20 0.13
C LEU A 66 3.33 -4.58 0.71
N SER A 67 4.34 -5.43 0.86
CA SER A 67 4.25 -6.59 1.73
C SER A 67 4.10 -6.12 3.18
N ASP A 68 3.60 -6.99 4.07
CA ASP A 68 3.48 -6.74 5.53
C ASP A 68 4.82 -6.28 6.18
N GLU A 69 5.94 -6.44 5.47
CA GLU A 69 7.29 -6.02 5.86
C GLU A 69 7.71 -4.66 5.27
N GLY A 70 6.82 -3.93 4.60
CA GLY A 70 7.10 -2.59 4.09
C GLY A 70 8.04 -2.51 2.89
N ILE A 71 8.25 -3.61 2.16
CA ILE A 71 9.13 -3.68 1.00
C ILE A 71 8.36 -3.36 -0.27
N LEU A 72 8.73 -2.28 -0.95
CA LEU A 72 8.24 -1.95 -2.30
C LEU A 72 8.84 -2.93 -3.32
N VAL A 73 8.01 -3.84 -3.85
CA VAL A 73 8.41 -4.76 -4.92
C VAL A 73 8.05 -4.17 -6.27
N GLY A 74 8.98 -3.47 -6.89
CA GLY A 74 8.85 -2.94 -8.24
C GLY A 74 10.19 -2.38 -8.74
N SER A 75 10.48 -2.54 -10.01
CA SER A 75 11.75 -2.17 -10.66
C SER A 75 12.14 -0.71 -10.39
N GLY A 76 13.18 -0.51 -9.61
CA GLY A 76 13.68 0.79 -9.14
C GLY A 76 13.75 0.93 -7.62
N ALA A 77 13.29 -0.08 -6.88
CA ALA A 77 13.05 -0.05 -5.43
C ALA A 77 14.30 -0.14 -4.53
N THR A 78 15.48 -0.42 -5.08
CA THR A 78 16.71 -0.54 -4.26
C THR A 78 17.07 0.77 -3.55
N GLN A 79 16.81 1.92 -4.18
CA GLN A 79 17.07 3.23 -3.56
C GLN A 79 16.02 3.62 -2.50
N LEU A 80 14.79 3.12 -2.65
CA LEU A 80 13.72 3.34 -1.65
C LEU A 80 13.87 2.44 -0.42
N ASN A 81 14.51 1.27 -0.54
CA ASN A 81 14.87 0.44 0.61
C ASN A 81 15.94 1.13 1.48
N ASP A 82 16.90 1.81 0.85
CA ASP A 82 17.89 2.62 1.57
C ASP A 82 17.20 3.81 2.27
N LEU A 83 16.22 4.43 1.62
CA LEU A 83 15.39 5.49 2.20
C LEU A 83 14.53 5.00 3.37
N SER A 84 13.93 3.85 3.25
CA SER A 84 13.17 3.22 4.34
C SER A 84 14.09 2.88 5.51
N SER A 85 15.31 2.42 5.26
CA SER A 85 16.33 2.16 6.29
C SER A 85 16.77 3.44 6.99
N TYR A 86 16.95 4.53 6.25
CA TYR A 86 17.28 5.84 6.83
C TYR A 86 16.12 6.41 7.65
N TYR A 87 14.88 6.24 7.19
CA TYR A 87 13.69 6.68 7.93
C TYR A 87 13.50 5.89 9.22
N ASN A 88 13.78 4.59 9.16
CA ASN A 88 13.79 3.73 10.34
C ASN A 88 14.96 4.04 11.29
N ASN A 89 16.07 4.58 10.79
CA ASN A 89 17.22 4.96 11.61
C ASN A 89 16.95 6.12 12.59
N MET A 90 15.91 6.92 12.38
CA MET A 90 15.49 7.94 13.35
C MET A 90 14.87 7.35 14.62
N GLY A 91 14.42 6.11 14.58
CA GLY A 91 13.87 5.40 15.75
C GLY A 91 14.58 4.08 16.07
N LEU A 92 15.74 3.81 15.44
CA LEU A 92 16.51 2.60 15.67
C LEU A 92 17.60 2.82 16.74
N ASN A 93 17.82 1.79 17.56
CA ASN A 93 19.00 1.70 18.42
C ASN A 93 20.25 1.37 17.59
N THR A 94 21.41 1.36 18.24
CA THR A 94 22.72 1.03 17.63
C THR A 94 22.78 -0.35 16.95
N ASP A 95 21.83 -1.22 17.24
CA ASP A 95 21.75 -2.59 16.71
C ASP A 95 20.74 -2.73 15.56
N GLY A 96 20.14 -1.61 15.11
CA GLY A 96 19.20 -1.57 13.99
C GLY A 96 17.75 -1.95 14.34
N GLU A 97 17.41 -2.03 15.62
CA GLU A 97 16.05 -2.26 16.09
C GLU A 97 15.35 -0.95 16.46
N PHE A 98 14.03 -0.89 16.30
CA PHE A 98 13.23 0.24 16.77
C PHE A 98 13.43 0.46 18.27
N THR A 99 13.61 1.72 18.66
CA THR A 99 13.67 2.06 20.10
C THR A 99 12.38 1.63 20.80
N GLU A 100 12.48 1.28 22.07
CA GLU A 100 11.31 0.87 22.87
C GLU A 100 10.22 1.95 22.90
N GLU A 101 10.60 3.23 22.78
CA GLU A 101 9.67 4.34 22.69
C GLU A 101 8.83 4.30 21.39
N VAL A 102 9.46 4.00 20.25
CA VAL A 102 8.76 3.86 18.95
C VAL A 102 7.87 2.63 18.94
N LYS A 103 8.35 1.50 19.48
CA LYS A 103 7.55 0.28 19.62
C LYS A 103 6.32 0.52 20.49
N THR A 104 6.50 1.16 21.64
CA THR A 104 5.43 1.49 22.58
C THR A 104 4.42 2.45 21.95
N ALA A 105 4.87 3.48 21.24
CA ALA A 105 4.00 4.43 20.55
C ALA A 105 3.18 3.72 19.45
N LYS A 106 3.81 2.85 18.66
CA LYS A 106 3.12 2.05 17.64
C LYS A 106 2.06 1.12 18.28
N GLU A 107 2.42 0.41 19.34
CA GLU A 107 1.48 -0.47 20.04
C GLU A 107 0.29 0.30 20.64
N GLN A 108 0.51 1.52 21.12
CA GLN A 108 -0.56 2.38 21.62
C GLN A 108 -1.48 2.81 20.47
N MET A 109 -0.93 3.27 19.34
CA MET A 109 -1.72 3.63 18.16
C MET A 109 -2.52 2.43 17.63
N ASP A 110 -1.92 1.25 17.57
CA ASP A 110 -2.59 0.02 17.12
C ASP A 110 -3.74 -0.35 18.08
N LYS A 111 -3.57 -0.20 19.38
CA LYS A 111 -4.61 -0.45 20.39
C LYS A 111 -5.74 0.58 20.32
N GLU A 112 -5.41 1.86 20.15
CA GLU A 112 -6.42 2.93 19.99
C GLU A 112 -7.22 2.73 18.70
N GLY A 113 -6.55 2.46 17.57
CA GLY A 113 -7.21 2.15 16.31
C GLY A 113 -8.10 0.91 16.40
N LEU A 114 -7.65 -0.16 17.06
CA LEU A 114 -8.46 -1.35 17.25
C LEU A 114 -9.71 -1.04 18.09
N LYS A 115 -9.58 -0.30 19.19
CA LYS A 115 -10.71 0.09 20.03
C LYS A 115 -11.73 0.95 19.27
N GLU A 116 -11.26 1.88 18.43
CA GLU A 116 -12.14 2.71 17.61
C GLU A 116 -12.88 1.86 16.56
N SER A 117 -12.17 0.93 15.91
CA SER A 117 -12.76 -0.02 14.96
C SER A 117 -13.76 -0.96 15.63
N GLU A 118 -13.49 -1.46 16.84
CA GLU A 118 -14.41 -2.29 17.60
C GLU A 118 -15.68 -1.52 17.93
N SER A 119 -15.58 -0.27 18.37
CA SER A 119 -16.75 0.58 18.63
C SER A 119 -17.58 0.80 17.36
N MET A 120 -16.93 1.09 16.23
CA MET A 120 -17.59 1.23 14.93
C MET A 120 -18.27 -0.09 14.51
N ALA A 121 -17.60 -1.22 14.69
CA ALA A 121 -18.14 -2.54 14.36
C ALA A 121 -19.38 -2.86 15.19
N ASP A 122 -19.36 -2.58 16.49
CA ASP A 122 -20.50 -2.78 17.40
C ASP A 122 -21.73 -1.93 17.01
N GLU A 123 -21.49 -0.68 16.60
CA GLU A 123 -22.55 0.20 16.11
C GLU A 123 -23.16 -0.32 14.80
N ILE A 124 -22.33 -0.73 13.84
CA ILE A 124 -22.77 -1.30 12.57
C ILE A 124 -23.51 -2.62 12.81
N GLU A 125 -22.99 -3.50 13.66
CA GLU A 125 -23.64 -4.78 14.00
C GLU A 125 -25.01 -4.55 14.64
N SER A 126 -25.11 -3.58 15.54
CA SER A 126 -26.36 -3.21 16.17
C SER A 126 -27.41 -2.72 15.16
N ALA A 127 -26.98 -1.91 14.18
CA ALA A 127 -27.85 -1.44 13.11
C ALA A 127 -28.29 -2.58 12.18
N LEU A 128 -27.38 -3.52 11.82
CA LEU A 128 -27.71 -4.70 11.00
C LEU A 128 -28.64 -5.67 11.74
N LYS A 129 -28.47 -5.86 13.06
CA LYS A 129 -29.40 -6.62 13.91
C LYS A 129 -30.79 -6.00 13.94
N ALA A 130 -30.88 -4.68 14.04
CA ALA A 130 -32.17 -3.98 14.01
C ALA A 130 -32.86 -4.14 12.63
N ALA A 131 -32.12 -4.29 11.57
CA ALA A 131 -32.63 -4.59 10.23
C ALA A 131 -32.85 -6.10 9.95
N ASN A 132 -32.51 -7.00 10.90
CA ASN A 132 -32.57 -8.46 10.78
C ASN A 132 -31.76 -9.03 9.60
N VAL A 133 -30.59 -8.47 9.32
CA VAL A 133 -29.66 -8.90 8.27
C VAL A 133 -28.25 -9.23 8.78
N ASP A 134 -28.05 -9.21 10.08
CA ASP A 134 -26.77 -9.50 10.74
C ASP A 134 -26.20 -10.88 10.39
N ASN A 135 -27.02 -11.86 10.11
CA ASN A 135 -26.61 -13.21 9.69
C ASN A 135 -26.15 -13.31 8.21
N GLN A 136 -26.22 -12.22 7.46
CA GLN A 136 -25.83 -12.16 6.05
C GLN A 136 -24.54 -11.35 5.83
N VAL A 137 -24.01 -10.73 6.88
CA VAL A 137 -22.84 -9.86 6.84
C VAL A 137 -21.90 -10.23 8.00
N ASP A 138 -20.71 -10.73 7.66
CA ASP A 138 -19.67 -10.96 8.66
C ASP A 138 -18.89 -9.65 8.88
N ILE A 139 -18.73 -9.23 10.13
CA ILE A 139 -18.02 -8.00 10.50
C ILE A 139 -16.69 -8.37 11.14
N THR A 140 -15.62 -7.72 10.70
CA THR A 140 -14.28 -7.87 11.27
C THR A 140 -13.67 -6.49 11.52
N ALA A 141 -13.25 -6.21 12.75
CA ALA A 141 -12.51 -5.02 13.12
C ALA A 141 -11.02 -5.27 13.08
N THR A 142 -10.25 -4.30 12.54
CA THR A 142 -8.80 -4.27 12.56
C THR A 142 -8.34 -2.93 13.14
N ASN A 143 -7.06 -2.76 13.41
CA ASN A 143 -6.53 -1.47 13.87
C ASN A 143 -6.60 -0.32 12.85
N LYS A 144 -7.08 -0.58 11.62
CA LYS A 144 -7.12 0.41 10.52
C LYS A 144 -8.50 0.59 9.90
N TYR A 145 -9.33 -0.43 9.93
CA TYR A 145 -10.63 -0.42 9.26
C TYR A 145 -11.58 -1.45 9.86
N VAL A 146 -12.87 -1.24 9.65
CA VAL A 146 -13.91 -2.25 9.82
C VAL A 146 -14.26 -2.84 8.46
N MET A 147 -14.27 -4.15 8.36
CA MET A 147 -14.59 -4.90 7.14
C MET A 147 -15.94 -5.59 7.27
N LEU A 148 -16.82 -5.35 6.31
CA LEU A 148 -18.09 -6.07 6.15
C LEU A 148 -17.93 -7.05 4.99
N ASN A 149 -18.09 -8.33 5.25
CA ASN A 149 -17.99 -9.40 4.28
C ASN A 149 -19.38 -9.94 3.95
N MET A 150 -19.77 -9.90 2.69
CA MET A 150 -21.07 -10.35 2.18
C MET A 150 -20.90 -11.50 1.19
N ASN A 151 -21.70 -12.54 1.32
CA ASN A 151 -21.67 -13.69 0.42
C ASN A 151 -22.11 -13.28 -1.00
N GLY A 152 -21.25 -13.56 -1.97
CA GLY A 152 -21.50 -13.27 -3.38
C GLY A 152 -22.69 -14.03 -3.98
N GLY A 153 -23.05 -15.17 -3.43
CA GLY A 153 -24.22 -15.94 -3.87
C GLY A 153 -25.57 -15.28 -3.50
N ILE A 154 -25.59 -14.42 -2.50
CA ILE A 154 -26.76 -13.57 -2.20
C ILE A 154 -26.77 -12.36 -3.15
N LEU A 155 -25.62 -11.80 -3.42
CA LEU A 155 -25.49 -10.55 -4.17
C LEU A 155 -25.70 -10.75 -5.68
N PHE A 156 -25.23 -11.87 -6.25
CA PHE A 156 -25.17 -12.07 -7.70
C PHE A 156 -25.55 -13.49 -8.10
N ASN A 157 -26.16 -13.62 -9.27
CA ASN A 157 -26.30 -14.91 -9.92
C ASN A 157 -24.93 -15.44 -10.41
N SER A 158 -24.88 -16.75 -10.70
CA SER A 158 -23.66 -17.40 -11.17
C SER A 158 -23.18 -16.77 -12.50
N GLY A 159 -21.91 -16.33 -12.54
CA GLY A 159 -21.32 -15.71 -13.72
C GLY A 159 -21.86 -14.30 -14.06
N GLU A 160 -22.65 -13.72 -13.18
CA GLU A 160 -23.21 -12.38 -13.36
C GLU A 160 -22.64 -11.38 -12.36
N ALA A 161 -22.78 -10.08 -12.68
CA ALA A 161 -22.38 -8.97 -11.84
C ALA A 161 -23.55 -7.98 -11.60
N ASP A 162 -24.72 -8.28 -12.10
CA ASP A 162 -25.91 -7.50 -11.84
C ASP A 162 -26.51 -7.92 -10.49
N LEU A 163 -26.88 -6.93 -9.65
CA LEU A 163 -27.40 -7.18 -8.31
C LEU A 163 -28.76 -7.89 -8.36
N THR A 164 -28.96 -8.89 -7.51
CA THR A 164 -30.25 -9.54 -7.33
C THR A 164 -31.21 -8.63 -6.55
N PRO A 165 -32.54 -8.86 -6.58
CA PRO A 165 -33.46 -8.13 -5.70
C PRO A 165 -33.16 -8.31 -4.21
N GLU A 166 -32.70 -9.49 -3.81
CA GLU A 166 -32.28 -9.81 -2.45
C GLU A 166 -31.03 -9.00 -2.07
N ALA A 167 -30.08 -8.87 -3.00
CA ALA A 167 -28.89 -8.03 -2.84
C ALA A 167 -29.25 -6.56 -2.62
N VAL A 168 -30.21 -6.04 -3.36
CA VAL A 168 -30.70 -4.66 -3.20
C VAL A 168 -31.22 -4.44 -1.79
N SER A 169 -32.04 -5.35 -1.28
CA SER A 169 -32.59 -5.26 0.08
C SER A 169 -31.52 -5.34 1.17
N LEU A 170 -30.51 -6.22 0.98
CA LEU A 170 -29.38 -6.33 1.89
C LEU A 170 -28.53 -5.05 1.86
N LEU A 171 -28.21 -4.55 0.67
CA LEU A 171 -27.43 -3.32 0.50
C LEU A 171 -28.15 -2.08 1.02
N ASP A 172 -29.49 -2.06 1.01
CA ASP A 172 -30.26 -1.00 1.64
C ASP A 172 -30.01 -0.94 3.14
N SER A 173 -30.03 -2.09 3.78
CA SER A 173 -29.77 -2.22 5.23
C SER A 173 -28.31 -1.90 5.56
N VAL A 174 -27.37 -2.43 4.78
CA VAL A 174 -25.95 -2.14 4.93
C VAL A 174 -25.65 -0.66 4.74
N ALA A 175 -26.20 -0.04 3.68
CA ALA A 175 -26.04 1.39 3.43
C ALA A 175 -26.55 2.23 4.61
N GLY A 176 -27.73 1.88 5.17
CA GLY A 176 -28.27 2.56 6.35
C GLY A 176 -27.36 2.44 7.57
N ALA A 177 -26.77 1.26 7.79
CA ALA A 177 -25.87 1.02 8.93
C ALA A 177 -24.55 1.80 8.82
N ILE A 178 -24.01 1.98 7.60
CA ILE A 178 -22.69 2.60 7.39
C ILE A 178 -22.76 4.05 6.91
N TYR A 179 -23.95 4.63 6.69
CA TYR A 179 -24.08 5.98 6.14
C TYR A 179 -23.46 7.07 7.01
N GLN A 180 -23.46 6.90 8.31
CA GLN A 180 -22.82 7.83 9.26
C GLN A 180 -21.29 7.94 9.04
N TYR A 181 -20.67 6.97 8.37
CA TYR A 181 -19.25 6.91 8.05
C TYR A 181 -18.97 7.32 6.60
N ASN A 182 -19.89 8.01 5.94
CA ASN A 182 -19.75 8.42 4.52
C ASN A 182 -18.55 9.34 4.26
N ASP A 183 -18.07 10.06 5.27
CA ASP A 183 -16.86 10.89 5.20
C ASP A 183 -15.56 10.08 5.32
N ASN A 184 -15.66 8.82 5.77
CA ASN A 184 -14.51 7.91 5.83
C ASN A 184 -14.17 7.38 4.44
N TYR A 185 -12.89 6.97 4.27
CA TYR A 185 -12.51 6.29 3.05
C TYR A 185 -13.07 4.86 3.04
N ILE A 186 -13.80 4.52 1.98
CA ILE A 186 -14.48 3.23 1.83
C ILE A 186 -13.96 2.53 0.58
N THR A 187 -13.52 1.28 0.73
CA THR A 187 -13.15 0.43 -0.41
C THR A 187 -14.09 -0.75 -0.55
N ILE A 188 -14.43 -1.09 -1.79
CA ILE A 188 -15.26 -2.24 -2.10
C ILE A 188 -14.42 -3.20 -2.93
N GLU A 189 -14.20 -4.41 -2.41
CA GLU A 189 -13.39 -5.42 -3.08
C GLU A 189 -14.23 -6.64 -3.45
N GLY A 190 -14.20 -7.02 -4.74
CA GLY A 190 -14.86 -8.21 -5.24
C GLY A 190 -13.89 -9.39 -5.31
N HIS A 191 -14.37 -10.59 -4.92
CA HIS A 191 -13.60 -11.83 -4.95
C HIS A 191 -14.39 -12.93 -5.66
N THR A 192 -13.68 -13.86 -6.28
CA THR A 192 -14.27 -15.08 -6.89
C THR A 192 -13.66 -16.34 -6.27
N ASP A 193 -14.26 -17.46 -6.55
CA ASP A 193 -13.61 -18.75 -6.37
C ASP A 193 -12.63 -19.02 -7.53
N SER A 194 -11.96 -20.18 -7.49
CA SER A 194 -11.00 -20.61 -8.50
C SER A 194 -11.63 -21.26 -9.74
N ASN A 195 -12.97 -21.37 -9.84
CA ASN A 195 -13.60 -21.87 -11.04
C ASN A 195 -13.44 -20.85 -12.16
N PRO A 196 -12.78 -21.19 -13.28
CA PRO A 196 -12.54 -20.21 -14.33
C PRO A 196 -13.85 -19.81 -15.01
N ILE A 197 -14.01 -18.51 -15.27
CA ILE A 197 -15.05 -17.99 -16.13
C ILE A 197 -14.42 -17.54 -17.45
N ASN A 198 -15.14 -17.78 -18.55
CA ASN A 198 -14.78 -17.25 -19.86
C ASN A 198 -16.06 -17.02 -20.66
N THR A 199 -16.59 -15.81 -20.59
CA THR A 199 -17.78 -15.38 -21.32
C THR A 199 -17.46 -14.13 -22.14
N ALA A 200 -18.31 -13.77 -23.08
CA ALA A 200 -18.14 -12.55 -23.87
C ALA A 200 -18.15 -11.27 -22.98
N LYS A 201 -18.85 -11.31 -21.84
CA LYS A 201 -18.94 -10.17 -20.89
C LYS A 201 -17.77 -10.18 -19.90
N PHE A 202 -17.32 -11.36 -19.46
CA PHE A 202 -16.26 -11.54 -18.47
C PHE A 202 -15.24 -12.58 -18.96
N PRO A 203 -14.11 -12.16 -19.52
CA PRO A 203 -13.09 -13.07 -20.04
C PRO A 203 -12.38 -13.89 -18.96
N ASP A 204 -12.36 -13.39 -17.72
CA ASP A 204 -11.71 -14.03 -16.58
C ASP A 204 -12.36 -13.64 -15.23
N ASN A 205 -11.92 -14.29 -14.17
CA ASN A 205 -12.36 -14.06 -12.79
C ASN A 205 -12.01 -12.66 -12.28
N MET A 206 -10.91 -12.08 -12.76
CA MET A 206 -10.52 -10.72 -12.38
C MET A 206 -11.56 -9.71 -12.86
N MET A 207 -11.94 -9.76 -14.15
CA MET A 207 -12.95 -8.86 -14.71
C MET A 207 -14.32 -9.05 -14.06
N LEU A 208 -14.72 -10.30 -13.78
CA LEU A 208 -15.97 -10.57 -13.06
C LEU A 208 -15.96 -9.91 -11.68
N SER A 209 -14.86 -10.06 -10.93
CA SER A 209 -14.72 -9.51 -9.57
C SER A 209 -14.75 -7.97 -9.56
N VAL A 210 -14.07 -7.32 -10.52
CA VAL A 210 -14.10 -5.87 -10.71
C VAL A 210 -15.52 -5.37 -10.95
N HIS A 211 -16.25 -6.02 -11.87
CA HIS A 211 -17.61 -5.62 -12.20
C HIS A 211 -18.58 -5.81 -11.02
N ARG A 212 -18.42 -6.86 -10.23
CA ARG A 212 -19.21 -7.11 -9.02
C ARG A 212 -18.99 -6.02 -7.97
N ALA A 213 -17.73 -5.72 -7.66
CA ALA A 213 -17.40 -4.60 -6.76
C ALA A 213 -17.97 -3.28 -7.27
N HIS A 214 -17.87 -3.03 -8.57
CA HIS A 214 -18.37 -1.81 -9.19
C HIS A 214 -19.90 -1.71 -9.15
N SER A 215 -20.63 -2.82 -9.26
CA SER A 215 -22.09 -2.83 -9.14
C SER A 215 -22.54 -2.41 -7.74
N VAL A 216 -21.86 -2.91 -6.70
CA VAL A 216 -22.11 -2.48 -5.30
C VAL A 216 -21.76 -1.00 -5.11
N TYR A 217 -20.57 -0.57 -5.61
CA TYR A 217 -20.16 0.83 -5.59
C TYR A 217 -21.21 1.75 -6.23
N ASN A 218 -21.64 1.43 -7.44
CA ASN A 218 -22.64 2.21 -8.16
C ASN A 218 -23.97 2.28 -7.39
N TYR A 219 -24.36 1.18 -6.75
CA TYR A 219 -25.56 1.16 -5.95
C TYR A 219 -25.46 2.12 -4.76
N LEU A 220 -24.37 2.09 -4.02
CA LEU A 220 -24.16 2.96 -2.86
C LEU A 220 -24.06 4.44 -3.27
N VAL A 221 -23.33 4.77 -4.33
CA VAL A 221 -23.17 6.15 -4.79
C VAL A 221 -24.47 6.69 -5.41
N ASN A 222 -25.05 5.98 -6.38
CA ASN A 222 -26.14 6.52 -7.17
C ASN A 222 -27.51 6.38 -6.50
N ASN A 223 -27.71 5.37 -5.65
CA ASN A 223 -29.00 5.09 -5.02
C ASN A 223 -29.04 5.45 -3.53
N LYS A 224 -27.88 5.47 -2.86
CA LYS A 224 -27.80 5.75 -1.42
C LYS A 224 -27.11 7.06 -1.06
N GLY A 225 -26.55 7.76 -2.07
CA GLY A 225 -26.00 9.10 -1.89
C GLY A 225 -24.63 9.15 -1.19
N PHE A 226 -23.86 8.06 -1.26
CA PHE A 226 -22.48 8.07 -0.78
C PHE A 226 -21.58 8.95 -1.65
N ASP A 227 -20.57 9.59 -1.04
CA ASP A 227 -19.64 10.45 -1.78
C ASP A 227 -18.65 9.61 -2.62
N ALA A 228 -18.73 9.76 -3.94
CA ALA A 228 -17.81 9.09 -4.87
C ALA A 228 -16.33 9.46 -4.66
N LYS A 229 -16.02 10.57 -3.95
CA LYS A 229 -14.65 10.99 -3.68
C LYS A 229 -13.99 10.16 -2.58
N THR A 230 -14.79 9.66 -1.64
CA THR A 230 -14.31 8.84 -0.52
C THR A 230 -14.41 7.35 -0.79
N MET A 231 -14.94 6.96 -1.97
CA MET A 231 -15.16 5.56 -2.29
C MET A 231 -14.34 5.07 -3.48
N THR A 232 -13.88 3.82 -3.40
CA THR A 232 -13.25 3.11 -4.54
C THR A 232 -13.79 1.69 -4.66
N SER A 233 -13.71 1.12 -5.86
CA SER A 233 -14.02 -0.28 -6.12
C SER A 233 -12.86 -0.98 -6.83
N SER A 234 -12.57 -2.22 -6.45
CA SER A 234 -11.52 -3.05 -7.05
C SER A 234 -11.92 -4.53 -7.10
N GLY A 235 -11.24 -5.30 -7.94
CA GLY A 235 -11.40 -6.74 -8.01
C GLY A 235 -10.11 -7.45 -7.64
N ARG A 236 -10.22 -8.59 -6.97
CA ARG A 236 -9.10 -9.47 -6.60
C ARG A 236 -9.12 -10.79 -7.36
N GLY A 237 -10.21 -11.08 -8.08
CA GLY A 237 -10.40 -12.39 -8.72
C GLY A 237 -10.32 -13.52 -7.69
N GLU A 238 -9.62 -14.58 -8.04
CA GLU A 238 -9.37 -15.75 -7.18
C GLU A 238 -8.09 -15.65 -6.33
N ASN A 239 -7.37 -14.51 -6.38
CA ASN A 239 -5.99 -14.42 -5.86
C ASN A 239 -5.92 -14.26 -4.33
N VAL A 240 -7.03 -13.98 -3.66
CA VAL A 240 -7.08 -13.80 -2.18
C VAL A 240 -8.17 -14.71 -1.60
N PRO A 241 -7.96 -16.03 -1.57
CA PRO A 241 -8.91 -16.96 -0.99
C PRO A 241 -8.88 -16.88 0.54
N ILE A 242 -10.07 -16.98 1.17
CA ILE A 242 -10.22 -17.09 2.63
C ILE A 242 -10.55 -18.52 3.07
N ALA A 243 -10.87 -19.40 2.13
CA ALA A 243 -11.20 -20.81 2.36
C ALA A 243 -10.68 -21.69 1.23
N ASP A 244 -10.71 -23.01 1.47
CA ASP A 244 -10.21 -24.00 0.50
C ASP A 244 -11.09 -24.08 -0.75
N ASN A 245 -10.52 -23.75 -1.90
CA ASN A 245 -11.20 -23.80 -3.20
C ASN A 245 -11.50 -25.23 -3.69
N THR A 246 -10.94 -26.27 -3.07
CA THR A 246 -11.23 -27.66 -3.43
C THR A 246 -12.63 -28.09 -2.99
N THR A 247 -13.18 -27.48 -1.92
CA THR A 247 -14.51 -27.77 -1.40
C THR A 247 -15.57 -26.82 -1.98
N ALA A 248 -16.82 -27.28 -2.04
CA ALA A 248 -17.93 -26.44 -2.50
C ALA A 248 -18.23 -25.30 -1.52
N GLU A 249 -18.13 -25.59 -0.23
CA GLU A 249 -18.32 -24.66 0.87
C GLU A 249 -17.25 -23.55 0.86
N GLY A 250 -15.98 -23.95 0.70
CA GLY A 250 -14.87 -22.99 0.63
C GLY A 250 -14.95 -22.07 -0.60
N ARG A 251 -15.34 -22.63 -1.77
CA ARG A 251 -15.62 -21.80 -2.95
C ARG A 251 -16.76 -20.82 -2.70
N ALA A 252 -17.81 -21.22 -1.98
CA ALA A 252 -18.91 -20.33 -1.65
C ALA A 252 -18.46 -19.17 -0.75
N GLN A 253 -17.54 -19.42 0.20
CA GLN A 253 -16.95 -18.38 1.05
C GLN A 253 -16.02 -17.45 0.25
N ASN A 254 -15.26 -17.99 -0.72
CA ASN A 254 -14.37 -17.19 -1.56
C ASN A 254 -15.13 -16.25 -2.50
N ARG A 255 -16.34 -16.62 -2.96
CA ARG A 255 -17.23 -15.73 -3.73
C ARG A 255 -17.87 -14.72 -2.77
N ARG A 256 -17.25 -13.57 -2.61
CA ARG A 256 -17.68 -12.54 -1.67
C ARG A 256 -17.43 -11.12 -2.18
N VAL A 257 -18.05 -10.15 -1.52
CA VAL A 257 -17.71 -8.74 -1.62
C VAL A 257 -17.38 -8.22 -0.23
N GLU A 258 -16.25 -7.56 -0.11
CA GLU A 258 -15.79 -6.90 1.11
C GLU A 258 -16.00 -5.39 0.99
N ILE A 259 -16.61 -4.77 2.00
CA ILE A 259 -16.64 -3.30 2.16
C ILE A 259 -15.75 -2.98 3.36
N LYS A 260 -14.69 -2.20 3.14
CA LYS A 260 -13.76 -1.77 4.19
C LYS A 260 -13.95 -0.28 4.45
N ILE A 261 -14.25 0.06 5.68
CA ILE A 261 -14.44 1.44 6.15
C ILE A 261 -13.22 1.78 6.98
N TYR A 262 -12.35 2.64 6.46
CA TYR A 262 -11.11 3.02 7.12
C TYR A 262 -11.38 4.02 8.23
N LEU A 263 -10.65 3.91 9.33
CA LEU A 263 -10.68 4.90 10.38
C LEU A 263 -10.24 6.25 9.82
N SER A 264 -10.86 7.33 10.28
CA SER A 264 -10.42 8.68 9.91
C SER A 264 -9.08 8.97 10.59
N LEU A 265 -7.98 8.96 9.81
CA LEU A 265 -6.65 9.32 10.28
C LEU A 265 -6.46 10.84 10.52
N ILE A 266 -7.56 11.62 10.60
CA ILE A 266 -7.51 13.08 10.78
C ILE A 266 -7.57 13.43 12.28
N HIS A 267 -6.80 12.75 13.09
CA HIS A 267 -6.54 13.17 14.47
C HIS A 267 -5.04 13.20 14.80
N ILE A 268 -4.20 13.56 13.80
CA ILE A 268 -2.81 13.92 14.06
C ILE A 268 -2.57 15.35 13.54
#